data_80a782aba4ee27278607a473fb7085a3
#
_entry.id   80a782aba4ee27278607a473fb7085a3
#
_cell.length_a   1.000
_cell.length_b   1.000
_cell.length_c   1.000
_cell.angle_alpha   90.00
_cell.angle_beta   90.00
_cell.angle_gamma   90.00
#
_symmetry.space_group_name_H-M   'P 1'
#
loop_
_entity.id
_entity.type
_entity.pdbx_description
1 polymer ?
#
loop_
_entity_poly.entity_id
_entity_poly.type
_entity_poly.pdbx_seq_one_letter_code
_entity_poly.pdbx_strand_id
1 'polypeptide(L)'
;MNSLNSKESDSKLEIIAESSNNLRIELIKEIGLVDSIQIINLSKELHSLYGENALINNNNIKKYFNRNTYPFIARLNNEIIGFIIGVTLEVFSAKSWSHYDTNLGKKNTIYTYMFLVSSTYRKKFGYSKILKMIYINWCKKQNFEFVTGHVKSGVSKKFSNKVSIVKIFPKWYDSKFSFEYYRRLLK
;
A
#
# COMPACT_ATOMS: atom_id res chain seq x y z
N MET A 1 24.70 -16.14 26.98
CA MET A 1 23.73 -16.66 26.01
C MET A 1 22.57 -15.67 25.92
N ASN A 2 22.50 -14.74 24.94
CA ASN A 2 21.28 -13.94 24.55
C ASN A 2 21.64 -12.76 23.65
N SER A 3 22.55 -12.96 22.68
CA SER A 3 22.83 -11.89 21.68
C SER A 3 22.36 -12.20 20.24
N LEU A 4 21.72 -13.35 20.02
CA LEU A 4 21.24 -13.76 18.68
C LEU A 4 19.79 -13.34 18.37
N ASN A 5 18.98 -13.00 19.38
CA ASN A 5 17.54 -12.69 19.16
C ASN A 5 17.21 -11.23 18.87
N SER A 6 18.13 -10.28 19.04
CA SER A 6 17.80 -8.86 18.81
C SER A 6 17.83 -8.45 17.32
N LYS A 7 18.59 -9.15 16.48
CA LYS A 7 18.68 -8.82 15.03
C LYS A 7 17.48 -9.26 14.21
N GLU A 8 16.68 -10.23 14.66
CA GLU A 8 15.45 -10.66 13.97
C GLU A 8 14.20 -9.87 14.39
N SER A 9 14.26 -9.10 15.48
CA SER A 9 13.13 -8.34 16.00
C SER A 9 12.85 -7.06 15.24
N ASP A 10 13.88 -6.44 14.66
CA ASP A 10 13.78 -5.15 14.01
C ASP A 10 13.65 -5.25 12.48
N SER A 11 12.80 -4.40 11.90
CA SER A 11 12.67 -4.29 10.45
C SER A 11 13.89 -3.59 9.85
N LYS A 12 14.34 -4.07 8.67
CA LYS A 12 15.26 -3.29 7.82
C LYS A 12 14.43 -2.32 6.98
N LEU A 13 14.67 -1.04 7.14
CA LEU A 13 13.88 0.03 6.56
C LEU A 13 14.75 1.20 6.06
N GLU A 14 14.14 2.03 5.25
CA GLU A 14 14.67 3.31 4.78
C GLU A 14 13.68 4.41 5.18
N ILE A 15 14.13 5.42 5.92
CA ILE A 15 13.31 6.59 6.26
C ILE A 15 13.20 7.47 5.01
N ILE A 16 11.98 7.60 4.48
CA ILE A 16 11.70 8.39 3.27
C ILE A 16 11.34 9.84 3.63
N ALA A 17 10.68 10.04 4.77
CA ALA A 17 10.35 11.35 5.29
C ALA A 17 10.14 11.30 6.80
N GLU A 18 10.47 12.40 7.46
CA GLU A 18 10.27 12.60 8.89
C GLU A 18 9.76 14.01 9.16
N SER A 19 8.92 14.16 10.16
CA SER A 19 8.39 15.46 10.61
C SER A 19 8.75 15.73 12.06
N SER A 20 8.70 17.01 12.46
CA SER A 20 8.92 17.46 13.85
C SER A 20 7.94 16.84 14.86
N ASN A 21 6.80 16.35 14.41
CA ASN A 21 5.78 15.71 15.26
C ASN A 21 5.96 14.20 15.38
N ASN A 22 7.18 13.69 15.22
CA ASN A 22 7.53 12.26 15.31
C ASN A 22 6.75 11.35 14.33
N LEU A 23 6.21 11.90 13.23
CA LEU A 23 5.69 11.11 12.14
C LEU A 23 6.82 10.75 11.20
N ARG A 24 7.04 9.47 10.96
CA ARG A 24 7.97 8.96 9.95
C ARG A 24 7.22 8.18 8.89
N ILE A 25 7.66 8.33 7.65
CA ILE A 25 7.25 7.47 6.54
C ILE A 25 8.46 6.66 6.15
N GLU A 26 8.33 5.35 6.29
CA GLU A 26 9.41 4.38 6.16
C GLU A 26 9.09 3.39 5.05
N LEU A 27 10.09 3.04 4.23
CA LEU A 27 10.00 1.97 3.23
C LEU A 27 10.65 0.71 3.83
N ILE A 28 9.85 -0.32 4.02
CA ILE A 28 10.33 -1.60 4.57
C ILE A 28 11.05 -2.40 3.49
N LYS A 29 12.26 -2.86 3.78
CA LYS A 29 13.06 -3.77 2.94
C LYS A 29 12.93 -5.23 3.41
N GLU A 30 12.80 -5.41 4.72
CA GLU A 30 12.60 -6.70 5.37
C GLU A 30 11.84 -6.47 6.68
N ILE A 31 10.74 -7.18 6.86
CA ILE A 31 9.86 -6.98 8.02
C ILE A 31 10.39 -7.73 9.25
N GLY A 32 10.48 -7.04 10.38
CA GLY A 32 10.79 -7.60 11.69
C GLY A 32 9.54 -8.03 12.47
N LEU A 33 9.75 -8.74 13.56
CA LEU A 33 8.68 -9.32 14.36
C LEU A 33 7.76 -8.27 14.97
N VAL A 34 8.33 -7.21 15.56
CA VAL A 34 7.57 -6.15 16.24
C VAL A 34 6.62 -5.44 15.28
N ASP A 35 7.13 -5.05 14.11
CA ASP A 35 6.33 -4.39 13.08
C ASP A 35 5.31 -5.34 12.45
N SER A 36 5.65 -6.63 12.31
CA SER A 36 4.72 -7.65 11.81
C SER A 36 3.46 -7.73 12.66
N ILE A 37 3.60 -7.74 13.99
CA ILE A 37 2.47 -7.80 14.92
C ILE A 37 1.58 -6.57 14.75
N GLN A 38 2.15 -5.38 14.67
CA GLN A 38 1.40 -4.14 14.51
C GLN A 38 0.65 -4.11 13.17
N ILE A 39 1.29 -4.49 12.06
CA ILE A 39 0.69 -4.51 10.72
C ILE A 39 -0.44 -5.54 10.63
N ILE A 40 -0.23 -6.74 11.17
CA ILE A 40 -1.26 -7.78 11.21
C ILE A 40 -2.50 -7.27 11.96
N ASN A 41 -2.31 -6.67 13.14
CA ASN A 41 -3.43 -6.12 13.90
C ASN A 41 -4.13 -4.99 13.16
N LEU A 42 -3.39 -4.07 12.56
CA LEU A 42 -3.95 -2.97 11.79
C LEU A 42 -4.73 -3.48 10.57
N SER A 43 -4.26 -4.53 9.88
CA SER A 43 -4.90 -5.09 8.69
C SER A 43 -6.31 -5.65 8.95
N LYS A 44 -6.65 -5.97 10.21
CA LYS A 44 -7.99 -6.44 10.59
C LYS A 44 -9.08 -5.41 10.24
N GLU A 45 -8.74 -4.12 10.16
CA GLU A 45 -9.68 -3.08 9.71
C GLU A 45 -10.09 -3.25 8.23
N LEU A 46 -9.33 -3.99 7.42
CA LEU A 46 -9.69 -4.27 6.02
C LEU A 46 -10.74 -5.37 5.88
N HIS A 47 -10.91 -6.22 6.89
CA HIS A 47 -11.84 -7.34 6.85
C HIS A 47 -13.27 -6.92 6.52
N SER A 48 -13.75 -5.85 7.13
CA SER A 48 -15.10 -5.32 6.89
C SER A 48 -15.36 -4.86 5.45
N LEU A 49 -14.31 -4.52 4.71
CA LEU A 49 -14.40 -4.00 3.34
C LEU A 49 -14.15 -5.07 2.27
N TYR A 50 -13.26 -6.02 2.54
CA TYR A 50 -12.73 -6.93 1.53
C TYR A 50 -12.81 -8.42 1.92
N GLY A 51 -13.35 -8.73 3.11
CA GLY A 51 -13.42 -10.10 3.62
C GLY A 51 -12.06 -10.65 4.11
N GLU A 52 -12.02 -11.93 4.43
CA GLU A 52 -10.82 -12.60 5.00
C GLU A 52 -9.62 -12.61 4.06
N ASN A 53 -9.86 -12.63 2.74
CA ASN A 53 -8.81 -12.61 1.73
C ASN A 53 -7.93 -11.34 1.75
N ALA A 54 -8.39 -10.28 2.42
CA ALA A 54 -7.61 -9.03 2.59
C ALA A 54 -6.73 -9.03 3.84
N LEU A 55 -6.83 -10.04 4.70
CA LEU A 55 -6.09 -10.08 5.95
C LEU A 55 -4.61 -10.39 5.73
N ILE A 56 -3.77 -9.60 6.38
CA ILE A 56 -2.36 -9.92 6.56
C ILE A 56 -2.25 -10.79 7.81
N ASN A 57 -1.48 -11.86 7.73
CA ASN A 57 -1.24 -12.80 8.81
C ASN A 57 0.23 -13.30 8.78
N ASN A 58 0.61 -14.12 9.75
CA ASN A 58 1.98 -14.63 9.85
C ASN A 58 2.46 -15.40 8.61
N ASN A 59 1.55 -16.06 7.88
CA ASN A 59 1.90 -16.86 6.72
C ASN A 59 2.14 -16.01 5.45
N ASN A 60 1.55 -14.82 5.39
CA ASN A 60 1.60 -13.99 4.18
C ASN A 60 2.33 -12.65 4.33
N ILE A 61 2.62 -12.18 5.55
CA ILE A 61 3.22 -10.86 5.75
C ILE A 61 4.55 -10.69 5.01
N LYS A 62 5.42 -11.67 5.04
CA LYS A 62 6.72 -11.64 4.34
C LYS A 62 6.57 -11.56 2.81
N LYS A 63 5.43 -12.00 2.26
CA LYS A 63 5.12 -11.86 0.84
C LYS A 63 4.84 -10.41 0.45
N TYR A 64 4.29 -9.62 1.37
CA TYR A 64 3.89 -8.24 1.10
C TYR A 64 4.91 -7.20 1.59
N PHE A 65 5.74 -7.56 2.57
CA PHE A 65 6.72 -6.66 3.18
C PHE A 65 8.14 -7.20 2.96
N ASN A 66 8.66 -6.98 1.75
CA ASN A 66 9.99 -7.41 1.31
C ASN A 66 10.54 -6.48 0.21
N ARG A 67 11.73 -6.77 -0.31
CA ARG A 67 12.42 -5.96 -1.33
C ARG A 67 11.75 -5.95 -2.72
N ASN A 68 10.92 -6.94 -3.03
CA ASN A 68 10.27 -7.07 -4.34
C ASN A 68 8.91 -6.35 -4.38
N THR A 69 8.48 -5.86 -3.24
CA THR A 69 7.33 -4.98 -3.06
C THR A 69 7.80 -3.62 -2.55
N TYR A 70 6.94 -2.63 -2.58
CA TYR A 70 7.25 -1.28 -2.08
C TYR A 70 6.31 -0.95 -0.92
N PRO A 71 6.53 -1.56 0.26
CA PRO A 71 5.66 -1.37 1.41
C PRO A 71 6.14 -0.15 2.23
N PHE A 72 5.33 0.90 2.23
CA PHE A 72 5.51 2.06 3.07
C PHE A 72 4.69 1.94 4.33
N ILE A 73 5.24 2.32 5.46
CA ILE A 73 4.50 2.49 6.71
C ILE A 73 4.54 3.95 7.15
N ALA A 74 3.46 4.38 7.78
CA ALA A 74 3.41 5.62 8.55
C ALA A 74 3.52 5.25 10.03
N ARG A 75 4.59 5.72 10.68
CA ARG A 75 4.87 5.51 12.10
C ARG A 75 4.77 6.83 12.84
N LEU A 76 3.97 6.86 13.91
CA LEU A 76 3.81 8.00 14.81
C LEU A 76 4.17 7.55 16.23
N ASN A 77 5.18 8.18 16.86
CA ASN A 77 5.62 7.83 18.23
C ASN A 77 5.83 6.32 18.44
N ASN A 78 6.48 5.63 17.48
CA ASN A 78 6.71 4.18 17.45
C ASN A 78 5.47 3.29 17.16
N GLU A 79 4.28 3.84 16.99
CA GLU A 79 3.10 3.12 16.56
C GLU A 79 2.94 3.17 15.03
N ILE A 80 2.69 2.03 14.38
CA ILE A 80 2.32 1.98 12.96
C ILE A 80 0.85 2.35 12.81
N ILE A 81 0.60 3.56 12.32
CA ILE A 81 -0.75 4.10 12.13
C ILE A 81 -1.33 3.86 10.74
N GLY A 82 -0.53 3.38 9.81
CA GLY A 82 -0.97 3.09 8.45
C GLY A 82 0.12 2.49 7.58
N PHE A 83 -0.29 1.92 6.45
CA PHE A 83 0.62 1.40 5.44
C PHE A 83 0.04 1.52 4.03
N ILE A 84 0.93 1.50 3.03
CA ILE A 84 0.60 1.41 1.61
C ILE A 84 1.59 0.46 0.95
N ILE A 85 1.11 -0.48 0.15
CA ILE A 85 1.93 -1.46 -0.54
C ILE A 85 1.81 -1.23 -2.04
N GLY A 86 2.93 -0.92 -2.69
CA GLY A 86 3.04 -0.88 -4.14
C GLY A 86 3.72 -2.13 -4.67
N VAL A 87 3.32 -2.57 -5.85
CA VAL A 87 4.00 -3.63 -6.61
C VAL A 87 3.98 -3.25 -8.08
N THR A 88 4.94 -3.70 -8.88
CA THR A 88 4.87 -3.48 -10.32
C THR A 88 3.64 -4.18 -10.91
N LEU A 89 3.02 -3.58 -11.93
CA LEU A 89 1.80 -4.14 -12.54
C LEU A 89 2.03 -5.55 -13.08
N GLU A 90 3.23 -5.85 -13.52
CA GLU A 90 3.65 -7.13 -14.08
C GLU A 90 3.52 -8.32 -13.11
N VAL A 91 3.54 -8.07 -11.80
CA VAL A 91 3.26 -9.10 -10.78
C VAL A 91 1.88 -9.76 -10.99
N PHE A 92 0.98 -9.05 -11.65
CA PHE A 92 -0.38 -9.50 -11.93
C PHE A 92 -0.60 -9.93 -13.39
N SER A 93 0.45 -10.18 -14.17
CA SER A 93 0.34 -10.55 -15.59
C SER A 93 -0.55 -11.79 -15.85
N ALA A 94 -0.62 -12.73 -14.89
CA ALA A 94 -1.49 -13.89 -14.97
C ALA A 94 -2.96 -13.61 -14.55
N LYS A 95 -3.30 -12.38 -14.14
CA LYS A 95 -4.66 -12.02 -13.72
C LYS A 95 -5.40 -11.36 -14.87
N SER A 96 -6.59 -11.87 -15.20
CA SER A 96 -7.41 -11.35 -16.31
C SER A 96 -7.68 -9.85 -16.25
N TRP A 97 -7.87 -9.30 -15.06
CA TRP A 97 -8.14 -7.88 -14.89
C TRP A 97 -6.95 -6.97 -15.26
N SER A 98 -5.70 -7.44 -15.16
CA SER A 98 -4.53 -6.62 -15.50
C SER A 98 -4.40 -6.36 -17.00
N HIS A 99 -4.98 -7.23 -17.84
CA HIS A 99 -4.97 -7.11 -19.30
C HIS A 99 -5.86 -5.97 -19.83
N TYR A 100 -6.70 -5.38 -18.99
CA TYR A 100 -7.38 -4.12 -19.34
C TYR A 100 -6.42 -2.92 -19.35
N ASP A 101 -5.25 -3.02 -18.71
CA ASP A 101 -4.29 -1.92 -18.67
C ASP A 101 -3.28 -2.01 -19.84
N THR A 102 -3.31 -1.02 -20.71
CA THR A 102 -2.41 -0.92 -21.87
C THR A 102 -0.94 -0.72 -21.49
N ASN A 103 -0.63 -0.52 -20.21
CA ASN A 103 0.73 -0.42 -19.69
C ASN A 103 1.28 -1.75 -19.15
N LEU A 104 0.48 -2.80 -19.11
CA LEU A 104 0.99 -4.12 -18.76
C LEU A 104 2.15 -4.53 -19.70
N GLY A 105 3.27 -4.92 -19.11
CA GLY A 105 4.49 -5.27 -19.84
C GLY A 105 5.45 -4.11 -20.09
N LYS A 106 5.05 -2.85 -19.85
CA LYS A 106 5.91 -1.67 -20.05
C LYS A 106 6.82 -1.34 -18.87
N LYS A 107 6.62 -2.01 -17.72
CA LYS A 107 7.39 -1.82 -16.47
C LYS A 107 7.43 -0.37 -15.96
N ASN A 108 6.45 0.44 -16.34
CA ASN A 108 6.34 1.86 -15.99
C ASN A 108 5.19 2.16 -15.03
N THR A 109 4.48 1.12 -14.57
CA THR A 109 3.26 1.26 -13.77
C THR A 109 3.39 0.52 -12.45
N ILE A 110 3.11 1.23 -11.36
CA ILE A 110 3.02 0.65 -10.03
C ILE A 110 1.55 0.46 -9.64
N TYR A 111 1.22 -0.74 -9.19
CA TYR A 111 -0.11 -1.07 -8.69
C TYR A 111 -0.13 -0.89 -7.16
N THR A 112 -1.02 -0.05 -6.66
CA THR A 112 -1.28 0.08 -5.22
C THR A 112 -2.13 -1.11 -4.76
N TYR A 113 -1.45 -2.09 -4.15
CA TYR A 113 -2.06 -3.36 -3.73
C TYR A 113 -2.93 -3.18 -2.49
N MET A 114 -2.44 -2.45 -1.49
CA MET A 114 -3.17 -2.11 -0.27
C MET A 114 -2.87 -0.67 0.14
N PHE A 115 -3.85 -0.01 0.75
CA PHE A 115 -3.70 1.28 1.41
C PHE A 115 -4.64 1.35 2.61
N LEU A 116 -4.06 1.47 3.78
CA LEU A 116 -4.79 1.57 5.03
C LEU A 116 -4.16 2.63 5.94
N VAL A 117 -4.99 3.42 6.58
CA VAL A 117 -4.64 4.21 7.77
C VAL A 117 -5.70 3.89 8.81
N SER A 118 -5.27 3.64 10.05
CA SER A 118 -6.14 3.28 11.16
C SER A 118 -7.31 4.24 11.28
N SER A 119 -8.48 3.71 11.56
CA SER A 119 -9.72 4.49 11.74
C SER A 119 -9.56 5.58 12.79
N THR A 120 -8.76 5.35 13.82
CA THR A 120 -8.41 6.31 14.88
C THR A 120 -7.70 7.55 14.32
N TYR A 121 -6.90 7.40 13.26
CA TYR A 121 -6.06 8.44 12.68
C TYR A 121 -6.54 8.94 11.30
N ARG A 122 -7.44 8.20 10.63
CA ARG A 122 -7.83 8.41 9.22
C ARG A 122 -8.33 9.82 8.89
N LYS A 123 -9.08 10.44 9.80
CA LYS A 123 -9.67 11.76 9.60
C LYS A 123 -8.91 12.87 10.36
N LYS A 124 -7.86 12.51 11.08
CA LYS A 124 -7.08 13.43 11.91
C LYS A 124 -5.79 13.81 11.19
N PHE A 125 -5.38 15.07 11.30
CA PHE A 125 -4.08 15.60 10.89
C PHE A 125 -3.63 15.29 9.45
N GLY A 126 -4.50 14.74 8.60
CA GLY A 126 -4.18 14.48 7.19
C GLY A 126 -3.19 13.33 6.93
N TYR A 127 -2.97 12.41 7.89
CA TYR A 127 -1.98 11.32 7.78
C TYR A 127 -2.15 10.47 6.52
N SER A 128 -3.40 10.14 6.15
CA SER A 128 -3.68 9.39 4.91
C SER A 128 -3.19 10.14 3.67
N LYS A 129 -3.36 11.47 3.65
CA LYS A 129 -2.91 12.33 2.55
C LYS A 129 -1.38 12.40 2.50
N ILE A 130 -0.74 12.53 3.66
CA ILE A 130 0.73 12.59 3.79
C ILE A 130 1.35 11.29 3.29
N LEU A 131 0.90 10.13 3.81
CA LEU A 131 1.41 8.82 3.39
C LEU A 131 1.25 8.63 1.87
N LYS A 132 0.05 8.92 1.33
CA LYS A 132 -0.21 8.80 -0.11
C LYS A 132 0.64 9.75 -0.94
N MET A 133 0.82 10.99 -0.49
CA MET A 133 1.63 12.00 -1.19
C MET A 133 3.10 11.57 -1.26
N ILE A 134 3.67 11.11 -0.15
CA ILE A 134 5.08 10.67 -0.10
C ILE A 134 5.27 9.43 -0.98
N TYR A 135 4.36 8.45 -0.92
CA TYR A 135 4.37 7.30 -1.80
C TYR A 135 4.35 7.70 -3.29
N ILE A 136 3.45 8.59 -3.69
CA ILE A 136 3.34 9.08 -5.07
C ILE A 136 4.62 9.80 -5.51
N ASN A 137 5.19 10.65 -4.65
CA ASN A 137 6.43 11.37 -4.95
C ASN A 137 7.62 10.41 -5.07
N TRP A 138 7.66 9.37 -4.25
CA TRP A 138 8.66 8.31 -4.35
C TRP A 138 8.50 7.56 -5.68
N CYS A 139 7.28 7.17 -6.08
CA CYS A 139 7.02 6.52 -7.37
C CYS A 139 7.54 7.36 -8.54
N LYS A 140 7.33 8.69 -8.51
CA LYS A 140 7.87 9.61 -9.53
C LYS A 140 9.40 9.58 -9.56
N LYS A 141 10.06 9.63 -8.41
CA LYS A 141 11.53 9.57 -8.29
C LYS A 141 12.10 8.25 -8.80
N GLN A 142 11.33 7.15 -8.71
CA GLN A 142 11.69 5.85 -9.29
C GLN A 142 11.34 5.72 -10.77
N ASN A 143 10.98 6.84 -11.45
CA ASN A 143 10.62 6.90 -12.87
C ASN A 143 9.38 6.09 -13.27
N PHE A 144 8.49 5.76 -12.33
CA PHE A 144 7.17 5.27 -12.71
C PHE A 144 6.36 6.39 -13.36
N GLU A 145 5.69 6.05 -14.46
CA GLU A 145 4.82 6.99 -15.17
C GLU A 145 3.40 6.98 -14.64
N PHE A 146 2.97 5.82 -14.13
CA PHE A 146 1.60 5.61 -13.68
C PHE A 146 1.54 4.94 -12.32
N VAL A 147 0.50 5.31 -11.56
CA VAL A 147 0.01 4.55 -10.41
C VAL A 147 -1.40 4.07 -10.72
N THR A 148 -1.66 2.81 -10.44
CA THR A 148 -2.97 2.18 -10.65
C THR A 148 -3.43 1.45 -9.38
N GLY A 149 -4.67 0.97 -9.37
CA GLY A 149 -5.24 0.20 -8.27
C GLY A 149 -6.75 0.06 -8.38
N HIS A 150 -7.31 -0.77 -7.52
CA HIS A 150 -8.76 -0.91 -7.39
C HIS A 150 -9.25 -0.15 -6.17
N VAL A 151 -10.29 0.64 -6.36
CA VAL A 151 -10.97 1.37 -5.28
C VAL A 151 -12.49 1.27 -5.47
N LYS A 152 -13.24 1.46 -4.39
CA LYS A 152 -14.70 1.54 -4.47
C LYS A 152 -15.10 2.60 -5.51
N SER A 153 -16.09 2.28 -6.33
CA SER A 153 -16.54 3.17 -7.42
C SER A 153 -16.84 4.59 -6.94
N GLY A 154 -16.35 5.58 -7.68
CA GLY A 154 -16.47 7.00 -7.37
C GLY A 154 -15.36 7.56 -6.45
N VAL A 155 -14.47 6.72 -5.92
CA VAL A 155 -13.40 7.18 -5.03
C VAL A 155 -12.23 7.77 -5.81
N SER A 156 -11.87 7.22 -6.96
CA SER A 156 -10.71 7.65 -7.74
C SER A 156 -10.83 9.10 -8.24
N LYS A 157 -12.04 9.57 -8.46
CA LYS A 157 -12.32 10.98 -8.85
C LYS A 157 -11.76 12.00 -7.86
N LYS A 158 -11.55 11.60 -6.58
CA LYS A 158 -11.00 12.45 -5.52
C LYS A 158 -9.47 12.52 -5.53
N PHE A 159 -8.79 11.74 -6.35
CA PHE A 159 -7.33 11.65 -6.28
C PHE A 159 -6.63 12.75 -7.09
N SER A 160 -7.12 13.06 -8.29
CA SER A 160 -6.53 14.05 -9.19
C SER A 160 -7.37 14.14 -10.47
N ASN A 161 -7.27 15.25 -11.20
CA ASN A 161 -7.78 15.37 -12.56
C ASN A 161 -7.02 14.53 -13.62
N LYS A 162 -5.84 13.98 -13.23
CA LYS A 162 -5.01 13.09 -14.07
C LYS A 162 -5.37 11.61 -13.92
N VAL A 163 -6.56 11.30 -13.41
CA VAL A 163 -7.05 9.92 -13.22
C VAL A 163 -7.99 9.55 -14.34
N SER A 164 -7.79 8.37 -14.91
CA SER A 164 -8.72 7.71 -15.83
C SER A 164 -9.23 6.40 -15.21
N ILE A 165 -10.50 6.07 -15.44
CA ILE A 165 -11.07 4.77 -15.09
C ILE A 165 -10.80 3.83 -16.27
N VAL A 166 -10.06 2.75 -16.01
CA VAL A 166 -9.72 1.73 -17.00
C VAL A 166 -10.86 0.72 -17.14
N LYS A 167 -11.43 0.29 -16.00
CA LYS A 167 -12.52 -0.69 -15.97
C LYS A 167 -13.34 -0.56 -14.68
N ILE A 168 -14.63 -0.82 -14.78
CA ILE A 168 -15.52 -0.96 -13.62
C ILE A 168 -15.85 -2.44 -13.44
N PHE A 169 -15.72 -2.92 -12.20
CA PHE A 169 -16.06 -4.27 -11.78
C PHE A 169 -17.28 -4.18 -10.86
N PRO A 170 -18.46 -4.68 -11.30
CA PRO A 170 -19.67 -4.68 -10.46
C PRO A 170 -19.47 -5.45 -9.16
N LYS A 171 -18.64 -6.51 -9.21
CA LYS A 171 -18.22 -7.32 -8.06
C LYS A 171 -16.71 -7.46 -8.09
N TRP A 172 -16.07 -7.20 -6.96
CA TRP A 172 -14.61 -7.34 -6.78
C TRP A 172 -14.33 -8.19 -5.55
N TYR A 173 -13.82 -9.40 -5.75
CA TYR A 173 -13.70 -10.42 -4.70
C TYR A 173 -15.01 -10.60 -3.93
N ASP A 174 -14.96 -10.66 -2.59
CA ASP A 174 -16.13 -10.83 -1.73
C ASP A 174 -16.81 -9.51 -1.34
N SER A 175 -16.40 -8.40 -1.96
CA SER A 175 -16.98 -7.09 -1.67
C SER A 175 -18.43 -6.98 -2.17
N LYS A 176 -19.28 -6.40 -1.34
CA LYS A 176 -20.66 -6.03 -1.69
C LYS A 176 -20.74 -4.78 -2.58
N PHE A 177 -19.61 -4.13 -2.85
CA PHE A 177 -19.55 -2.89 -3.60
C PHE A 177 -18.91 -3.10 -4.97
N SER A 178 -19.29 -2.26 -5.94
CA SER A 178 -18.59 -2.14 -7.19
C SER A 178 -17.24 -1.42 -7.00
N PHE A 179 -16.25 -1.82 -7.80
CA PHE A 179 -14.92 -1.23 -7.79
C PHE A 179 -14.55 -0.71 -9.16
N GLU A 180 -13.78 0.36 -9.18
CA GLU A 180 -13.14 0.88 -10.36
C GLU A 180 -11.65 0.60 -10.35
N TYR A 181 -11.15 0.06 -11.45
CA TYR A 181 -9.73 -0.01 -11.74
C TYR A 181 -9.34 1.31 -12.38
N TYR A 182 -8.58 2.10 -11.65
CA TYR A 182 -8.15 3.43 -12.09
C TYR A 182 -6.67 3.43 -12.49
N ARG A 183 -6.31 4.38 -13.33
CA ARG A 183 -4.94 4.71 -13.66
C ARG A 183 -4.73 6.21 -13.49
N ARG A 184 -3.66 6.59 -12.79
CA ARG A 184 -3.25 7.96 -12.55
C ARG A 184 -1.91 8.23 -13.20
N LEU A 185 -1.82 9.24 -14.08
CA LEU A 185 -0.57 9.74 -14.60
C LEU A 185 0.21 10.47 -13.50
N LEU A 186 1.52 10.23 -13.42
CA LEU A 186 2.42 10.79 -12.40
C LEU A 186 3.22 12.01 -12.91
N LYS A 187 3.33 12.15 -14.20
CA LYS A 187 4.01 13.29 -14.85
C LYS A 187 3.13 14.52 -14.93
#